data_d752c0132142ead14dfaf2df3407ab4f
#
_entry.id   d752c0132142ead14dfaf2df3407ab4f
#
_cell.length_a   1.000
_cell.length_b   1.000
_cell.length_c   1.000
_cell.angle_alpha   90.00
_cell.angle_beta   90.00
_cell.angle_gamma   90.00
#
_symmetry.space_group_name_H-M   'P 1'
#
loop_
_entity.id
_entity.type
_entity.pdbx_description
1 polymer ?
#
loop_
_entity_poly.entity_id
_entity_poly.type
_entity_poly.pdbx_seq_one_letter_code
_entity_poly.pdbx_strand_id
1 'polypeptide(L)'
;KVTPAQANAINEAIRQRAVELCGEYRAKGCEKAAANAIRRAVRLTTGVNSIRELPRCEYAVAMEQVKMWDDFKTMRALRSKADKEARHE
;
A
#
# COMPACT_ATOMS: atom_id res chain seq x y z
N LYS A 1 -1.36 6.11 -20.58
CA LYS A 1 -1.92 5.79 -19.25
C LYS A 1 -2.25 4.30 -19.17
N VAL A 2 -2.18 3.77 -17.96
CA VAL A 2 -2.62 2.39 -17.74
C VAL A 2 -4.09 2.20 -18.11
N THR A 3 -4.45 0.98 -18.52
CA THR A 3 -5.84 0.64 -18.78
C THR A 3 -6.60 0.57 -17.44
N PRO A 4 -7.95 0.67 -17.47
CA PRO A 4 -8.74 0.47 -16.24
C PRO A 4 -8.45 -0.89 -15.58
N ALA A 5 -8.24 -1.95 -16.37
CA ALA A 5 -7.91 -3.27 -15.82
C ALA A 5 -6.55 -3.25 -15.12
N GLN A 6 -5.55 -2.57 -15.68
CA GLN A 6 -4.23 -2.42 -15.06
C GLN A 6 -4.31 -1.61 -13.79
N ALA A 7 -5.05 -0.51 -13.79
CA ALA A 7 -5.24 0.31 -12.59
C ALA A 7 -5.89 -0.52 -11.48
N ASN A 8 -6.90 -1.30 -11.80
CA ASN A 8 -7.57 -2.18 -10.85
C ASN A 8 -6.61 -3.25 -10.31
N ALA A 9 -5.74 -3.79 -11.18
CA ALA A 9 -4.75 -4.78 -10.77
C ALA A 9 -3.75 -4.19 -9.77
N ILE A 10 -3.29 -2.96 -9.99
CA ILE A 10 -2.40 -2.28 -9.05
C ILE A 10 -3.11 -2.06 -7.71
N ASN A 11 -4.34 -1.55 -7.73
CA ASN A 11 -5.10 -1.31 -6.50
C ASN A 11 -5.35 -2.61 -5.73
N GLU A 12 -5.63 -3.70 -6.42
CA GLU A 12 -5.80 -5.01 -5.79
C GLU A 12 -4.49 -5.51 -5.16
N ALA A 13 -3.37 -5.35 -5.88
CA ALA A 13 -2.06 -5.71 -5.35
C ALA A 13 -1.73 -4.91 -4.09
N ILE A 14 -2.08 -3.62 -4.08
CA ILE A 14 -1.90 -2.75 -2.90
C ILE A 14 -2.69 -3.31 -1.71
N ARG A 15 -3.96 -3.64 -1.91
CA ARG A 15 -4.79 -4.20 -0.83
C ARG A 15 -4.23 -5.51 -0.29
N GLN A 16 -3.82 -6.40 -1.18
CA GLN A 16 -3.25 -7.69 -0.78
C GLN A 16 -1.95 -7.51 -0.01
N ARG A 17 -1.08 -6.61 -0.47
CA ARG A 17 0.19 -6.34 0.22
C ARG A 17 -0.06 -5.76 1.61
N ALA A 18 -1.02 -4.85 1.74
CA ALA A 18 -1.39 -4.27 3.02
C ALA A 18 -1.85 -5.34 4.02
N VAL A 19 -2.66 -6.28 3.56
CA VAL A 19 -3.14 -7.39 4.41
C VAL A 19 -1.97 -8.27 4.85
N GLU A 20 -1.07 -8.63 3.93
CA GLU A 20 0.14 -9.41 4.24
C GLU A 20 0.98 -8.74 5.33
N LEU A 21 1.29 -7.46 5.13
CA LEU A 21 2.15 -6.72 6.05
C LEU A 21 1.50 -6.53 7.41
N CYS A 22 0.21 -6.23 7.44
CA CYS A 22 -0.51 -6.10 8.70
C CYS A 22 -0.55 -7.42 9.47
N GLY A 23 -0.58 -8.54 8.77
CA GLY A 23 -0.44 -9.85 9.38
C GLY A 23 0.95 -10.06 9.96
N GLU A 24 1.99 -9.81 9.17
CA GLU A 24 3.38 -9.98 9.59
C GLU A 24 3.76 -9.10 10.77
N TYR A 25 3.35 -7.83 10.74
CA TYR A 25 3.67 -6.86 11.79
C TYR A 25 2.68 -6.87 12.94
N ARG A 26 1.62 -7.68 12.87
CA ARG A 26 0.57 -7.74 13.89
C ARG A 26 -0.11 -6.38 14.09
N ALA A 27 -0.35 -5.68 12.98
CA ALA A 27 -1.04 -4.38 12.96
C ALA A 27 -2.49 -4.58 12.51
N LYS A 28 -3.21 -5.42 13.20
CA LYS A 28 -4.59 -5.78 12.85
C LYS A 28 -5.50 -4.56 12.87
N GLY A 29 -6.32 -4.42 11.83
CA GLY A 29 -7.23 -3.29 11.70
C GLY A 29 -6.61 -2.09 10.99
N CYS A 30 -5.32 -2.15 10.63
CA CYS A 30 -4.61 -1.05 9.96
C CYS A 30 -4.42 -1.27 8.47
N GLU A 31 -5.15 -2.20 7.86
CA GLU A 31 -4.99 -2.56 6.43
C GLU A 31 -5.25 -1.37 5.51
N LYS A 32 -6.27 -0.57 5.81
CA LYS A 32 -6.58 0.61 5.01
C LYS A 32 -5.47 1.65 5.08
N ALA A 33 -4.94 1.90 6.28
CA ALA A 33 -3.84 2.84 6.46
C ALA A 33 -2.57 2.36 5.76
N ALA A 34 -2.27 1.06 5.84
CA ALA A 34 -1.14 0.46 5.15
C ALA A 34 -1.30 0.58 3.62
N ALA A 35 -2.50 0.30 3.10
CA ALA A 35 -2.78 0.44 1.67
C ALA A 35 -2.58 1.88 1.21
N ASN A 36 -3.02 2.85 2.00
CA ASN A 36 -2.83 4.27 1.67
C ASN A 36 -1.35 4.65 1.65
N ALA A 37 -0.55 4.09 2.58
CA ALA A 37 0.90 4.33 2.60
C ALA A 37 1.58 3.76 1.35
N ILE A 38 1.20 2.55 0.93
CA ILE A 38 1.74 1.93 -0.29
C ILE A 38 1.36 2.76 -1.52
N ARG A 39 0.09 3.17 -1.62
CA ARG A 39 -0.40 3.96 -2.75
C ARG A 39 0.35 5.29 -2.84
N ARG A 40 0.56 5.93 -1.70
CA ARG A 40 1.33 7.17 -1.65
C ARG A 40 2.76 6.96 -2.12
N ALA A 41 3.41 5.86 -1.72
CA ALA A 41 4.77 5.55 -2.15
C ALA A 41 4.84 5.40 -3.68
N VAL A 42 3.89 4.72 -4.29
CA VAL A 42 3.84 4.58 -5.75
C VAL A 42 3.66 5.93 -6.42
N ARG A 43 2.74 6.77 -5.92
CA ARG A 43 2.53 8.11 -6.49
C ARG A 43 3.77 8.99 -6.37
N LEU A 44 4.46 8.94 -5.25
CA LEU A 44 5.68 9.73 -5.04
C LEU A 44 6.81 9.28 -5.96
N THR A 45 6.98 7.99 -6.15
CA THR A 45 8.02 7.45 -7.04
C THR A 45 7.77 7.79 -8.51
N THR A 46 6.51 7.75 -8.93
CA THR A 46 6.15 7.95 -10.34
C THR A 46 5.77 9.38 -10.69
N GLY A 47 5.53 10.22 -9.67
CA GLY A 47 5.15 11.62 -9.88
C GLY A 47 3.71 11.84 -10.32
N VAL A 48 2.87 10.81 -10.25
CA VAL A 48 1.46 10.94 -10.65
C VAL A 48 0.57 11.27 -9.45
N ASN A 49 -0.57 11.90 -9.70
CA ASN A 49 -1.53 12.25 -8.65
C ASN A 49 -2.50 11.10 -8.35
N SER A 50 -2.68 10.19 -9.29
CA SER A 50 -3.50 9.00 -9.05
C SER A 50 -2.96 7.83 -9.87
N ILE A 51 -3.28 6.61 -9.43
CA ILE A 51 -2.85 5.39 -10.11
C ILE A 51 -3.35 5.35 -11.56
N ARG A 52 -4.53 5.90 -11.82
CA ARG A 52 -5.11 5.92 -13.18
C ARG A 52 -4.30 6.76 -14.17
N GLU A 53 -3.50 7.70 -13.67
CA GLU A 53 -2.67 8.55 -14.51
C GLU A 53 -1.30 7.95 -14.82
N LEU A 54 -0.99 6.80 -14.25
CA LEU A 54 0.29 6.13 -14.43
C LEU A 54 0.53 5.81 -15.92
N PRO A 55 1.70 6.14 -16.48
CA PRO A 55 2.04 5.71 -17.84
C PRO A 55 2.02 4.19 -17.93
N ARG A 56 1.52 3.69 -19.07
CA ARG A 56 1.41 2.24 -19.27
C ARG A 56 2.75 1.54 -19.16
N CYS A 57 3.83 2.18 -19.61
CA CYS A 57 5.18 1.61 -19.56
C CYS A 57 5.70 1.44 -18.11
N GLU A 58 5.09 2.09 -17.13
CA GLU A 58 5.49 1.96 -15.73
C GLU A 58 4.66 0.95 -14.95
N TYR A 59 3.71 0.29 -15.60
CA TYR A 59 2.83 -0.67 -14.94
C TYR A 59 3.61 -1.78 -14.22
N ALA A 60 4.53 -2.42 -14.92
CA ALA A 60 5.30 -3.54 -14.35
C ALA A 60 6.17 -3.09 -13.17
N VAL A 61 6.78 -1.92 -13.29
CA VAL A 61 7.62 -1.34 -12.22
C VAL A 61 6.76 -1.01 -11.00
N ALA A 62 5.58 -0.43 -11.21
CA ALA A 62 4.67 -0.13 -10.12
C ALA A 62 4.19 -1.39 -9.40
N MET A 63 3.85 -2.44 -10.15
CA MET A 63 3.46 -3.72 -9.58
C MET A 63 4.58 -4.31 -8.73
N GLU A 64 5.81 -4.24 -9.21
CA GLU A 64 6.97 -4.73 -8.48
C GLU A 64 7.20 -3.91 -7.20
N GLN A 65 7.09 -2.59 -7.29
CA GLN A 65 7.21 -1.72 -6.12
C GLN A 65 6.20 -2.08 -5.04
N VAL A 66 4.96 -2.34 -5.42
CA VAL A 66 3.91 -2.72 -4.48
C VAL A 66 4.25 -4.04 -3.79
N LYS A 67 4.68 -5.04 -4.57
CA LYS A 67 5.00 -6.36 -4.04
C LYS A 67 6.20 -6.34 -3.08
N MET A 68 7.14 -5.44 -3.33
CA MET A 68 8.37 -5.32 -2.53
C MET A 68 8.26 -4.31 -1.40
N TRP A 69 7.19 -3.52 -1.37
CA TRP A 69 7.06 -2.47 -0.36
C TRP A 69 6.99 -3.08 1.04
N ASP A 70 7.87 -2.60 1.91
CA ASP A 70 7.91 -3.02 3.31
C ASP A 70 8.63 -1.93 4.09
N ASP A 71 7.86 -0.93 4.54
CA ASP A 71 8.44 0.17 5.29
C ASP A 71 8.31 -0.08 6.80
N PHE A 72 9.42 -0.43 7.40
CA PHE A 72 9.50 -0.79 8.81
C PHE A 72 8.95 0.30 9.74
N LYS A 73 9.35 1.54 9.52
CA LYS A 73 8.90 2.65 10.38
C LYS A 73 7.39 2.85 10.31
N THR A 74 6.86 2.83 9.10
CA THR A 74 5.42 2.96 8.88
C THR A 74 4.67 1.83 9.55
N MET A 75 5.11 0.59 9.35
CA MET A 75 4.41 -0.56 9.89
C MET A 75 4.51 -0.61 11.41
N ARG A 76 5.63 -0.22 11.99
CA ARG A 76 5.76 -0.14 13.44
C ARG A 76 4.85 0.92 14.04
N ALA A 77 4.73 2.07 13.39
CA ALA A 77 3.81 3.12 13.83
C ALA A 77 2.35 2.64 13.79
N LEU A 78 1.97 1.92 12.74
CA LEU A 78 0.62 1.35 12.64
C LEU A 78 0.36 0.30 13.71
N ARG A 79 1.34 -0.53 14.00
CA ARG A 79 1.22 -1.51 15.10
C ARG A 79 1.02 -0.81 16.45
N SER A 80 1.81 0.22 16.72
CA SER A 80 1.68 0.98 17.98
C SER A 80 0.29 1.58 18.11
N LYS A 81 -0.24 2.12 17.03
CA LYS A 81 -1.59 2.67 17.00
C LYS A 81 -2.64 1.60 17.26
N ALA A 82 -2.51 0.44 16.63
CA ALA A 82 -3.41 -0.69 16.83
C ALA A 82 -3.40 -1.17 18.29
N ASP A 83 -2.21 -1.25 18.91
CA ASP A 83 -2.07 -1.65 20.31
C ASP A 83 -2.76 -0.65 21.24
N LYS A 84 -2.60 0.65 20.98
CA LYS A 84 -3.25 1.69 21.78
C LYS A 84 -4.76 1.63 21.68
N GLU A 85 -5.29 1.43 20.49
CA GLU A 85 -6.73 1.32 20.25
C GLU A 85 -7.30 0.09 20.96
N ALA A 86 -6.58 -1.02 20.94
CA ALA A 86 -6.99 -2.25 21.62
C ALA A 86 -7.05 -2.06 23.16
N ARG A 87 -6.17 -1.23 23.72
CA ARG A 87 -6.16 -0.97 25.16
C ARG A 87 -7.32 -0.10 25.64
N HIS A 88 -7.93 0.66 24.73
CA HIS A 88 -9.04 1.55 25.08
C HIS A 88 -10.41 0.88 24.97
N GLU A 89 -10.43 -0.33 24.49
CA GLU A 89 -11.62 -1.15 24.49
C GLU A 89 -11.74 -1.94 25.79
#